data_be9994948260ec042187b84a5c5f8489
#
_entry.id   be9994948260ec042187b84a5c5f8489
#
_cell.length_a   1.000
_cell.length_b   1.000
_cell.length_c   1.000
_cell.angle_alpha   90.00
_cell.angle_beta   90.00
_cell.angle_gamma   90.00
#
_symmetry.space_group_name_H-M   'P 1'
#
loop_
_entity.id
_entity.type
_entity.pdbx_description
1 polymer ?
#
loop_
_entity_poly.entity_id
_entity_poly.type
_entity_poly.pdbx_seq_one_letter_code
_entity_poly.pdbx_strand_id
1 'polypeptide(L)'
;MEQREIEFIAEQEWKRELEWREDPKNAKGMHFADRLFHDLNELGYDIRWGFAMQPTVFNGDNRIFPICKKYIEEAGNDEELKRYASMVVWILAHKRMTVATEFLLQRYREALHTSDDRELLSTYAQTIAKIQDKRYIHEYMALTKPEVICYTSAYIVQLLGKLKVYEAEEQLIDLVDFRSPVELGWSEESFYFIGLNLFVSESAIKALGLLKCKKAIPVIEKYLHPEILPGFFPNDKRRKSYITEFRNLARKTIERINR
;
A
#
# COMPACT_ATOMS: atom_id res chain seq x y z
N MET A 1 -7.75 21.13 21.69
CA MET A 1 -7.50 20.07 22.68
C MET A 1 -6.67 20.70 23.80
N GLU A 2 -7.16 20.67 25.03
CA GLU A 2 -6.41 21.21 26.16
C GLU A 2 -5.22 20.30 26.49
N GLN A 3 -4.13 20.87 27.01
CA GLN A 3 -2.90 20.14 27.36
C GLN A 3 -3.17 18.91 28.26
N ARG A 4 -4.13 19.03 29.17
CA ARG A 4 -4.58 17.94 30.06
C ARG A 4 -5.24 16.78 29.34
N GLU A 5 -5.96 17.04 28.24
CA GLU A 5 -6.55 15.97 27.38
C GLU A 5 -5.46 15.18 26.66
N ILE A 6 -4.43 15.87 26.17
CA ILE A 6 -3.29 15.24 25.49
C ILE A 6 -2.52 14.35 26.47
N GLU A 7 -2.24 14.86 27.68
CA GLU A 7 -1.55 14.10 28.74
C GLU A 7 -2.36 12.88 29.18
N PHE A 8 -3.67 13.02 29.34
CA PHE A 8 -4.56 11.91 29.68
C PHE A 8 -4.60 10.83 28.60
N ILE A 9 -4.70 11.22 27.32
CA ILE A 9 -4.68 10.27 26.19
C ILE A 9 -3.35 9.53 26.15
N ALA A 10 -2.23 10.24 26.29
CA ALA A 10 -0.90 9.64 26.31
C ALA A 10 -0.72 8.65 27.47
N GLU A 11 -1.26 8.95 28.66
CA GLU A 11 -1.22 8.05 29.81
C GLU A 11 -2.05 6.79 29.58
N GLN A 12 -3.24 6.91 28.96
CA GLN A 12 -4.09 5.76 28.64
C GLN A 12 -3.46 4.88 27.55
N GLU A 13 -2.86 5.47 26.53
CA GLU A 13 -2.13 4.75 25.50
C GLU A 13 -0.93 4.00 26.08
N TRP A 14 -0.17 4.64 26.96
CA TRP A 14 0.95 4.03 27.67
C TRP A 14 0.52 2.84 28.55
N LYS A 15 -0.59 2.95 29.28
CA LYS A 15 -1.13 1.84 30.08
C LYS A 15 -1.53 0.65 29.21
N ARG A 16 -2.22 0.91 28.10
CA ARG A 16 -2.57 -0.16 27.15
C ARG A 16 -1.35 -0.83 26.54
N GLU A 17 -0.31 -0.06 26.25
CA GLU A 17 0.94 -0.58 25.73
C GLU A 17 1.64 -1.48 26.76
N LEU A 18 1.67 -1.08 28.05
CA LEU A 18 2.22 -1.91 29.11
C LEU A 18 1.45 -3.20 29.31
N GLU A 19 0.12 -3.13 29.37
CA GLU A 19 -0.75 -4.32 29.47
C GLU A 19 -0.53 -5.26 28.28
N TRP A 20 -0.38 -4.71 27.09
CA TRP A 20 -0.11 -5.49 25.88
C TRP A 20 1.28 -6.14 25.90
N ARG A 21 2.28 -5.45 26.46
CA ARG A 21 3.64 -5.97 26.63
C ARG A 21 3.73 -7.11 27.63
N GLU A 22 2.96 -7.01 28.69
CA GLU A 22 2.94 -7.99 29.79
C GLU A 22 2.11 -9.23 29.43
N ASP A 23 1.29 -9.18 28.37
CA ASP A 23 0.53 -10.35 27.91
C ASP A 23 1.48 -11.43 27.36
N PRO A 24 1.50 -12.62 27.97
CA PRO A 24 2.37 -13.72 27.53
C PRO A 24 2.23 -14.10 26.06
N LYS A 25 1.05 -13.84 25.46
CA LYS A 25 0.80 -14.06 24.03
C LYS A 25 1.65 -13.17 23.11
N ASN A 26 2.14 -12.06 23.64
CA ASN A 26 2.95 -11.11 22.89
C ASN A 26 4.45 -11.29 23.16
N ALA A 27 4.86 -12.14 24.10
CA ALA A 27 6.26 -12.27 24.55
C ALA A 27 7.24 -12.51 23.40
N LYS A 28 6.91 -13.38 22.44
CA LYS A 28 7.74 -13.67 21.28
C LYS A 28 7.91 -12.45 20.36
N GLY A 29 6.82 -11.76 20.07
CA GLY A 29 6.85 -10.54 19.27
C GLY A 29 7.55 -9.39 19.96
N MET A 30 7.44 -9.30 21.28
CA MET A 30 8.17 -8.32 22.10
C MET A 30 9.67 -8.57 22.02
N HIS A 31 10.09 -9.80 22.23
CA HIS A 31 11.51 -10.17 22.12
C HIS A 31 12.08 -9.93 20.71
N PHE A 32 11.27 -10.20 19.67
CA PHE A 32 11.63 -9.87 18.29
C PHE A 32 11.84 -8.36 18.10
N ALA A 33 10.91 -7.55 18.55
CA ALA A 33 11.00 -6.10 18.40
C ALA A 33 12.13 -5.49 19.24
N ASP A 34 12.37 -5.97 20.46
CA ASP A 34 13.48 -5.51 21.30
C ASP A 34 14.85 -5.79 20.64
N ARG A 35 15.03 -6.96 20.02
CA ARG A 35 16.23 -7.26 19.24
C ARG A 35 16.39 -6.34 18.03
N LEU A 36 15.30 -6.12 17.29
CA LEU A 36 15.30 -5.19 16.14
C LEU A 36 15.72 -3.79 16.58
N PHE A 37 15.14 -3.28 17.67
CA PHE A 37 15.46 -1.95 18.19
C PHE A 37 16.89 -1.86 18.69
N HIS A 38 17.37 -2.91 19.37
CA HIS A 38 18.77 -3.00 19.77
C HIS A 38 19.69 -2.88 18.55
N ASP A 39 19.50 -3.71 17.52
CA ASP A 39 20.33 -3.72 16.31
C ASP A 39 20.28 -2.36 15.56
N LEU A 40 19.13 -1.68 15.54
CA LEU A 40 18.99 -0.34 14.94
C LEU A 40 19.67 0.74 15.80
N ASN A 41 19.59 0.65 17.13
CA ASN A 41 20.21 1.61 18.05
C ASN A 41 21.75 1.52 18.02
N GLU A 42 22.33 0.35 17.73
CA GLU A 42 23.76 0.18 17.48
C GLU A 42 24.26 1.00 16.26
N LEU A 43 23.37 1.38 15.34
CA LEU A 43 23.67 2.32 14.26
C LEU A 43 23.63 3.80 14.67
N GLY A 44 23.30 4.08 15.94
CA GLY A 44 23.22 5.44 16.51
C GLY A 44 21.82 6.04 16.49
N TYR A 45 20.77 5.25 16.28
CA TYR A 45 19.39 5.69 16.46
C TYR A 45 19.01 5.61 17.95
N ASP A 46 18.07 6.46 18.40
CA ASP A 46 17.42 6.36 19.71
C ASP A 46 15.97 5.92 19.52
N ILE A 47 15.79 4.64 19.20
CA ILE A 47 14.47 4.07 18.96
C ILE A 47 13.95 3.52 20.27
N ARG A 48 12.79 4.05 20.66
CA ARG A 48 12.01 3.56 21.79
C ARG A 48 10.64 3.14 21.28
N TRP A 49 9.98 2.23 22.01
CA TRP A 49 8.65 1.77 21.67
C TRP A 49 7.64 2.92 21.41
N GLY A 50 6.71 2.67 20.51
CA GLY A 50 5.51 3.45 20.29
C GLY A 50 5.53 4.39 19.08
N PHE A 51 6.50 5.28 18.93
CA PHE A 51 6.47 6.30 17.87
C PHE A 51 7.62 6.25 16.85
N ALA A 52 8.60 5.42 17.08
CA ALA A 52 9.88 5.53 16.38
C ALA A 52 9.96 4.76 15.06
N MET A 53 8.94 4.00 14.68
CA MET A 53 8.95 3.15 13.49
C MET A 53 8.51 3.88 12.21
N GLN A 54 8.58 5.20 12.21
CA GLN A 54 8.28 5.98 11.01
C GLN A 54 9.48 5.99 10.07
N PRO A 55 9.28 5.78 8.75
CA PRO A 55 10.38 5.80 7.77
C PRO A 55 11.21 7.09 7.79
N THR A 56 10.62 8.19 8.23
CA THR A 56 11.26 9.50 8.35
C THR A 56 12.35 9.55 9.42
N VAL A 57 12.28 8.73 10.46
CA VAL A 57 13.32 8.63 11.51
C VAL A 57 14.63 8.18 10.90
N PHE A 58 14.59 7.25 9.97
CA PHE A 58 15.77 6.66 9.33
C PHE A 58 16.24 7.45 8.11
N ASN A 59 15.41 8.35 7.57
CA ASN A 59 15.72 9.22 6.42
C ASN A 59 16.34 8.49 5.22
N GLY A 60 16.01 7.20 5.04
CA GLY A 60 16.54 6.35 3.97
C GLY A 60 18.01 5.99 4.12
N ASP A 61 18.47 5.85 5.34
CA ASP A 61 19.83 5.35 5.63
C ASP A 61 19.97 3.88 5.23
N ASN A 62 20.80 3.63 4.22
CA ASN A 62 20.99 2.29 3.66
C ASN A 62 21.59 1.29 4.67
N ARG A 63 22.20 1.73 5.76
CA ARG A 63 22.77 0.86 6.80
C ARG A 63 21.70 0.05 7.52
N ILE A 64 20.43 0.52 7.56
CA ILE A 64 19.34 -0.22 8.18
C ILE A 64 18.86 -1.39 7.32
N PHE A 65 19.10 -1.38 6.00
CA PHE A 65 18.57 -2.41 5.10
C PHE A 65 18.99 -3.84 5.46
N PRO A 66 20.27 -4.14 5.72
CA PRO A 66 20.68 -5.51 6.13
C PRO A 66 19.97 -5.97 7.41
N ILE A 67 19.77 -5.06 8.38
CA ILE A 67 19.05 -5.36 9.61
C ILE A 67 17.58 -5.66 9.29
N CYS A 68 16.89 -4.75 8.62
CA CYS A 68 15.48 -4.95 8.26
C CYS A 68 15.30 -6.24 7.43
N LYS A 69 16.19 -6.53 6.47
CA LYS A 69 16.14 -7.75 5.67
C LYS A 69 16.16 -9.00 6.56
N LYS A 70 17.12 -9.10 7.50
CA LYS A 70 17.23 -10.20 8.47
C LYS A 70 15.91 -10.42 9.21
N TYR A 71 15.33 -9.35 9.74
CA TYR A 71 14.08 -9.43 10.52
C TYR A 71 12.83 -9.70 9.67
N ILE A 72 12.76 -9.22 8.43
CA ILE A 72 11.69 -9.59 7.50
C ILE A 72 11.75 -11.08 7.14
N GLU A 73 12.95 -11.62 6.91
CA GLU A 73 13.16 -13.05 6.62
C GLU A 73 12.81 -13.92 7.83
N GLU A 74 13.21 -13.53 9.04
CA GLU A 74 12.86 -14.21 10.28
C GLU A 74 11.34 -14.22 10.49
N ALA A 75 10.68 -13.07 10.39
CA ALA A 75 9.24 -12.94 10.61
C ALA A 75 8.41 -13.63 9.51
N GLY A 76 8.88 -13.65 8.27
CA GLY A 76 8.17 -14.28 7.15
C GLY A 76 8.00 -15.79 7.28
N ASN A 77 8.80 -16.43 8.11
CA ASN A 77 8.77 -17.88 8.35
C ASN A 77 8.01 -18.27 9.64
N ASP A 78 7.39 -17.32 10.32
CA ASP A 78 6.79 -17.52 11.64
C ASP A 78 5.44 -16.83 11.75
N GLU A 79 4.36 -17.61 11.91
CA GLU A 79 2.98 -17.10 11.95
C GLU A 79 2.73 -16.05 13.05
N GLU A 80 3.38 -16.20 14.21
CA GLU A 80 3.22 -15.23 15.30
C GLU A 80 3.94 -13.92 15.04
N LEU A 81 4.98 -13.95 14.20
CA LEU A 81 5.81 -12.79 13.88
C LEU A 81 5.36 -12.06 12.59
N LYS A 82 4.51 -12.66 11.74
CA LYS A 82 4.08 -12.06 10.47
C LYS A 82 3.59 -10.62 10.61
N ARG A 83 2.80 -10.31 11.65
CA ARG A 83 2.34 -8.96 11.92
C ARG A 83 3.46 -7.95 12.14
N TYR A 84 4.60 -8.40 12.68
CA TYR A 84 5.79 -7.55 12.89
C TYR A 84 6.57 -7.34 11.59
N ALA A 85 6.46 -8.27 10.64
CA ALA A 85 7.07 -8.10 9.32
C ALA A 85 6.55 -6.84 8.63
N SER A 86 5.24 -6.55 8.70
CA SER A 86 4.65 -5.33 8.14
C SER A 86 5.32 -4.07 8.71
N MET A 87 5.56 -4.04 10.02
CA MET A 87 6.24 -2.94 10.68
C MET A 87 7.67 -2.77 10.16
N VAL A 88 8.43 -3.87 10.05
CA VAL A 88 9.83 -3.80 9.56
C VAL A 88 9.88 -3.39 8.09
N VAL A 89 8.98 -3.91 7.26
CA VAL A 89 8.87 -3.49 5.85
C VAL A 89 8.56 -2.00 5.74
N TRP A 90 7.70 -1.47 6.59
CA TRP A 90 7.33 -0.05 6.58
C TRP A 90 8.50 0.88 6.91
N ILE A 91 9.45 0.48 7.76
CA ILE A 91 10.66 1.26 8.04
C ILE A 91 11.43 1.62 6.76
N LEU A 92 11.40 0.74 5.76
CA LEU A 92 12.07 0.92 4.48
C LEU A 92 11.34 1.86 3.51
N ALA A 93 10.17 2.41 3.86
CA ALA A 93 9.31 3.19 2.99
C ALA A 93 9.81 4.62 2.75
N HIS A 94 11.02 4.78 2.23
CA HIS A 94 11.65 6.07 1.95
C HIS A 94 12.31 6.10 0.56
N LYS A 95 12.24 7.24 -0.15
CA LYS A 95 12.76 7.39 -1.53
C LYS A 95 14.24 7.04 -1.70
N ARG A 96 15.04 7.20 -0.67
CA ARG A 96 16.49 6.87 -0.71
C ARG A 96 16.77 5.39 -0.51
N MET A 97 15.78 4.60 -0.09
CA MET A 97 15.94 3.17 0.22
C MET A 97 15.93 2.27 -1.03
N THR A 98 16.50 2.75 -2.12
CA THR A 98 16.51 2.02 -3.41
C THR A 98 17.28 0.70 -3.36
N VAL A 99 18.15 0.51 -2.38
CA VAL A 99 18.87 -0.75 -2.14
C VAL A 99 17.91 -1.90 -1.74
N ALA A 100 16.75 -1.58 -1.18
CA ALA A 100 15.77 -2.56 -0.74
C ALA A 100 14.79 -3.00 -1.86
N THR A 101 14.74 -2.30 -3.00
CA THR A 101 13.67 -2.48 -4.01
C THR A 101 13.60 -3.89 -4.54
N GLU A 102 14.73 -4.48 -4.93
CA GLU A 102 14.80 -5.84 -5.50
C GLU A 102 14.27 -6.87 -4.50
N PHE A 103 14.75 -6.82 -3.28
CA PHE A 103 14.32 -7.70 -2.19
C PHE A 103 12.81 -7.57 -1.92
N LEU A 104 12.30 -6.34 -1.83
CA LEU A 104 10.86 -6.10 -1.59
C LEU A 104 10.00 -6.60 -2.74
N LEU A 105 10.44 -6.42 -4.00
CA LEU A 105 9.74 -6.95 -5.17
C LEU A 105 9.71 -8.48 -5.19
N GLN A 106 10.81 -9.11 -4.84
CA GLN A 106 10.86 -10.57 -4.70
C GLN A 106 9.85 -11.04 -3.66
N ARG A 107 9.89 -10.47 -2.43
CA ARG A 107 8.99 -10.84 -1.33
C ARG A 107 7.52 -10.55 -1.68
N TYR A 108 7.24 -9.46 -2.35
CA TYR A 108 5.89 -9.15 -2.82
C TYR A 108 5.35 -10.21 -3.79
N ARG A 109 6.17 -10.65 -4.77
CA ARG A 109 5.78 -11.71 -5.71
C ARG A 109 5.54 -13.05 -5.01
N GLU A 110 6.42 -13.43 -4.09
CA GLU A 110 6.25 -14.64 -3.28
C GLU A 110 4.94 -14.60 -2.49
N ALA A 111 4.66 -13.47 -1.84
CA ALA A 111 3.44 -13.26 -1.05
C ALA A 111 2.15 -13.24 -1.91
N LEU A 112 2.20 -12.77 -3.15
CA LEU A 112 1.06 -12.82 -4.07
C LEU A 112 0.52 -14.24 -4.31
N HIS A 113 1.40 -15.25 -4.26
CA HIS A 113 1.04 -16.64 -4.57
C HIS A 113 0.82 -17.50 -3.33
N THR A 114 1.28 -17.05 -2.16
CA THR A 114 1.36 -17.91 -0.96
C THR A 114 0.68 -17.35 0.27
N SER A 115 0.41 -16.05 0.32
CA SER A 115 -0.02 -15.39 1.55
C SER A 115 -1.49 -15.01 1.55
N ASP A 116 -2.19 -15.43 2.60
CA ASP A 116 -3.50 -14.87 2.98
C ASP A 116 -3.34 -13.56 3.78
N ASP A 117 -2.09 -13.17 4.12
CA ASP A 117 -1.80 -11.95 4.87
C ASP A 117 -1.83 -10.71 3.96
N ARG A 118 -3.03 -10.15 3.87
CA ARG A 118 -3.29 -8.95 3.05
C ARG A 118 -2.62 -7.70 3.59
N GLU A 119 -2.38 -7.61 4.89
CA GLU A 119 -1.73 -6.47 5.52
C GLU A 119 -0.27 -6.41 5.11
N LEU A 120 0.45 -7.52 5.23
CA LEU A 120 1.85 -7.62 4.82
C LEU A 120 2.00 -7.35 3.31
N LEU A 121 1.14 -7.97 2.48
CA LEU A 121 1.13 -7.75 1.04
C LEU A 121 0.89 -6.26 0.69
N SER A 122 -0.05 -5.61 1.38
CA SER A 122 -0.33 -4.18 1.22
C SER A 122 0.88 -3.34 1.62
N THR A 123 1.56 -3.69 2.70
CA THR A 123 2.73 -2.97 3.19
C THR A 123 3.91 -3.08 2.21
N TYR A 124 4.15 -4.24 1.61
CA TYR A 124 5.14 -4.38 0.53
C TYR A 124 4.84 -3.42 -0.63
N ALA A 125 3.61 -3.45 -1.17
CA ALA A 125 3.22 -2.62 -2.30
C ALA A 125 3.32 -1.12 -1.98
N GLN A 126 2.89 -0.70 -0.79
CA GLN A 126 2.99 0.69 -0.32
C GLN A 126 4.45 1.13 -0.18
N THR A 127 5.29 0.28 0.40
CA THR A 127 6.72 0.56 0.60
C THR A 127 7.43 0.73 -0.73
N ILE A 128 7.23 -0.20 -1.69
CA ILE A 128 7.73 -0.10 -3.06
C ILE A 128 7.27 1.22 -3.71
N ALA A 129 5.97 1.56 -3.57
CA ALA A 129 5.42 2.80 -4.11
C ALA A 129 5.95 4.08 -3.43
N LYS A 130 6.51 4.00 -2.22
CA LYS A 130 7.19 5.11 -1.53
C LYS A 130 8.65 5.25 -1.96
N ILE A 131 9.35 4.15 -2.21
CA ILE A 131 10.75 4.15 -2.69
C ILE A 131 10.83 4.78 -4.07
N GLN A 132 9.92 4.47 -5.00
CA GLN A 132 9.85 5.04 -6.35
C GLN A 132 11.12 4.78 -7.19
N ASP A 133 11.66 3.59 -7.14
CA ASP A 133 12.87 3.23 -7.87
C ASP A 133 12.61 3.01 -9.37
N LYS A 134 13.11 3.89 -10.21
CA LYS A 134 12.89 3.84 -11.66
C LYS A 134 13.56 2.66 -12.37
N ARG A 135 14.52 1.99 -11.74
CA ARG A 135 15.21 0.84 -12.34
C ARG A 135 14.27 -0.35 -12.59
N TYR A 136 13.14 -0.41 -11.88
CA TYR A 136 12.21 -1.54 -11.89
C TYR A 136 10.88 -1.23 -12.58
N ILE A 137 10.86 -0.28 -13.52
CA ILE A 137 9.63 0.11 -14.25
C ILE A 137 8.97 -1.09 -14.95
N HIS A 138 9.76 -1.95 -15.59
CA HIS A 138 9.23 -3.12 -16.29
C HIS A 138 8.56 -4.11 -15.33
N GLU A 139 9.12 -4.30 -14.14
CA GLU A 139 8.54 -5.13 -13.08
C GLU A 139 7.24 -4.52 -12.55
N TYR A 140 7.19 -3.21 -12.38
CA TYR A 140 5.94 -2.52 -11.98
C TYR A 140 4.84 -2.69 -13.02
N MET A 141 5.15 -2.56 -14.29
CA MET A 141 4.21 -2.82 -15.38
C MET A 141 3.74 -4.28 -15.38
N ALA A 142 4.66 -5.24 -15.17
CA ALA A 142 4.30 -6.66 -15.10
C ALA A 142 3.34 -6.96 -13.93
N LEU A 143 3.54 -6.33 -12.76
CA LEU A 143 2.70 -6.49 -11.56
C LEU A 143 1.32 -5.81 -11.67
N THR A 144 1.07 -5.02 -12.69
CA THR A 144 -0.20 -4.33 -12.93
C THR A 144 -0.95 -4.84 -14.15
N LYS A 145 -0.53 -5.96 -14.73
CA LYS A 145 -1.28 -6.65 -15.79
C LYS A 145 -2.57 -7.25 -15.25
N PRO A 146 -3.66 -7.27 -16.05
CA PRO A 146 -4.97 -7.81 -15.61
C PRO A 146 -4.91 -9.21 -15.02
N GLU A 147 -4.01 -10.07 -15.52
CA GLU A 147 -3.87 -11.47 -15.10
C GLU A 147 -3.21 -11.63 -13.71
N VAL A 148 -2.48 -10.61 -13.25
CA VAL A 148 -1.69 -10.66 -12.02
C VAL A 148 -2.25 -9.71 -10.95
N ILE A 149 -3.04 -8.73 -11.39
CA ILE A 149 -3.45 -7.62 -10.54
C ILE A 149 -4.29 -8.09 -9.34
N CYS A 150 -3.96 -7.57 -8.17
CA CYS A 150 -4.71 -7.78 -6.95
C CYS A 150 -5.01 -6.43 -6.26
N TYR A 151 -5.71 -6.45 -5.15
CA TYR A 151 -6.08 -5.25 -4.39
C TYR A 151 -4.88 -4.34 -4.10
N THR A 152 -3.74 -4.93 -3.73
CA THR A 152 -2.54 -4.16 -3.36
C THR A 152 -1.78 -3.61 -4.57
N SER A 153 -1.99 -4.17 -5.76
CA SER A 153 -1.38 -3.67 -7.00
C SER A 153 -1.80 -2.23 -7.33
N ALA A 154 -2.91 -1.75 -6.78
CA ALA A 154 -3.36 -0.37 -6.96
C ALA A 154 -2.31 0.67 -6.53
N TYR A 155 -1.48 0.36 -5.53
CA TYR A 155 -0.35 1.21 -5.14
C TYR A 155 0.72 1.28 -6.24
N ILE A 156 0.98 0.15 -6.92
CA ILE A 156 1.92 0.06 -8.04
C ILE A 156 1.35 0.78 -9.28
N VAL A 157 0.04 0.67 -9.53
CA VAL A 157 -0.65 1.44 -10.56
C VAL A 157 -0.44 2.95 -10.38
N GLN A 158 -0.62 3.46 -9.16
CA GLN A 158 -0.34 4.87 -8.88
C GLN A 158 1.14 5.22 -9.03
N LEU A 159 2.04 4.29 -8.70
CA LEU A 159 3.48 4.50 -8.85
C LEU A 159 3.85 4.76 -10.31
N LEU A 160 3.29 4.02 -11.27
CA LEU A 160 3.52 4.24 -12.71
C LEU A 160 3.21 5.69 -13.12
N GLY A 161 2.10 6.24 -12.65
CA GLY A 161 1.75 7.64 -12.87
C GLY A 161 2.72 8.62 -12.23
N LYS A 162 3.18 8.37 -10.99
CA LYS A 162 4.15 9.22 -10.28
C LYS A 162 5.52 9.21 -10.94
N LEU A 163 5.94 8.08 -11.47
CA LEU A 163 7.22 7.92 -12.18
C LEU A 163 7.18 8.45 -13.62
N LYS A 164 6.01 8.84 -14.13
CA LYS A 164 5.81 9.30 -15.51
C LYS A 164 6.13 8.22 -16.54
N VAL A 165 5.65 7.00 -16.30
CA VAL A 165 5.82 5.86 -17.20
C VAL A 165 4.79 5.96 -18.32
N TYR A 166 5.13 6.66 -19.41
CA TYR A 166 4.24 6.89 -20.54
C TYR A 166 3.95 5.60 -21.32
N GLU A 167 4.86 4.64 -21.29
CA GLU A 167 4.70 3.32 -21.91
C GLU A 167 3.57 2.50 -21.28
N ALA A 168 3.15 2.85 -20.06
CA ALA A 168 2.04 2.21 -19.36
C ALA A 168 0.65 2.81 -19.71
N GLU A 169 0.56 3.84 -20.57
CA GLU A 169 -0.70 4.56 -20.82
C GLU A 169 -1.84 3.63 -21.25
N GLU A 170 -1.63 2.77 -22.24
CA GLU A 170 -2.69 1.87 -22.74
C GLU A 170 -3.12 0.86 -21.65
N GLN A 171 -2.16 0.27 -20.95
CA GLN A 171 -2.46 -0.62 -19.82
C GLN A 171 -3.24 0.09 -18.70
N LEU A 172 -2.90 1.34 -18.40
CA LEU A 172 -3.62 2.13 -17.40
C LEU A 172 -5.04 2.50 -17.87
N ILE A 173 -5.24 2.73 -19.18
CA ILE A 173 -6.57 2.97 -19.76
C ILE A 173 -7.44 1.73 -19.57
N ASP A 174 -6.91 0.54 -19.85
CA ASP A 174 -7.65 -0.73 -19.66
C ASP A 174 -8.03 -0.95 -18.20
N LEU A 175 -7.20 -0.51 -17.25
CA LEU A 175 -7.47 -0.61 -15.81
C LEU A 175 -8.53 0.39 -15.30
N VAL A 176 -8.91 1.41 -16.06
CA VAL A 176 -9.98 2.34 -15.64
C VAL A 176 -11.31 1.61 -15.49
N ASP A 177 -11.63 0.73 -16.43
CA ASP A 177 -12.86 -0.09 -16.41
C ASP A 177 -12.60 -1.52 -15.88
N PHE A 178 -11.53 -1.70 -15.08
CA PHE A 178 -11.11 -3.01 -14.59
C PHE A 178 -12.25 -3.75 -13.88
N ARG A 179 -12.40 -5.02 -14.23
CA ARG A 179 -13.26 -5.99 -13.55
C ARG A 179 -12.43 -7.22 -13.24
N SER A 180 -12.37 -7.55 -11.95
CA SER A 180 -11.71 -8.77 -11.53
C SER A 180 -12.40 -9.99 -12.15
N PRO A 181 -11.66 -10.97 -12.68
CA PRO A 181 -12.26 -12.23 -13.13
C PRO A 181 -13.01 -12.90 -11.97
N VAL A 182 -14.21 -13.36 -12.24
CA VAL A 182 -15.06 -14.11 -11.27
C VAL A 182 -14.39 -15.42 -10.82
N GLU A 183 -13.43 -15.88 -11.59
CA GLU A 183 -12.68 -17.15 -11.41
C GLU A 183 -11.85 -17.23 -10.11
N LEU A 184 -11.68 -16.12 -9.38
CA LEU A 184 -11.00 -16.12 -8.07
C LEU A 184 -11.86 -16.69 -6.93
N GLY A 185 -13.03 -17.28 -7.23
CA GLY A 185 -13.89 -17.92 -6.23
C GLY A 185 -14.55 -16.95 -5.24
N TRP A 186 -14.50 -15.65 -5.51
CA TRP A 186 -15.13 -14.63 -4.69
C TRP A 186 -16.53 -14.34 -5.26
N SER A 187 -17.53 -14.31 -4.37
CA SER A 187 -18.86 -13.88 -4.81
C SER A 187 -18.79 -12.44 -5.31
N GLU A 188 -19.49 -12.12 -6.40
CA GLU A 188 -19.59 -10.74 -6.94
C GLU A 188 -20.06 -9.73 -5.90
N GLU A 189 -20.72 -10.18 -4.84
CA GLU A 189 -21.22 -9.38 -3.72
C GLU A 189 -20.18 -9.20 -2.61
N SER A 190 -19.03 -9.88 -2.69
CA SER A 190 -18.02 -9.75 -1.64
C SER A 190 -17.47 -8.32 -1.60
N PHE A 191 -17.37 -7.77 -0.39
CA PHE A 191 -16.79 -6.45 -0.14
C PHE A 191 -15.41 -6.28 -0.80
N TYR A 192 -14.66 -7.37 -0.87
CA TYR A 192 -13.31 -7.39 -1.42
C TYR A 192 -13.27 -7.28 -2.94
N PHE A 193 -14.20 -7.93 -3.63
CA PHE A 193 -14.31 -7.88 -5.09
C PHE A 193 -14.66 -6.47 -5.57
N ILE A 194 -15.66 -5.86 -4.95
CA ILE A 194 -16.07 -4.48 -5.24
C ILE A 194 -14.95 -3.51 -4.87
N GLY A 195 -14.32 -3.70 -3.71
CA GLY A 195 -13.20 -2.89 -3.25
C GLY A 195 -12.00 -2.96 -4.18
N LEU A 196 -11.67 -4.16 -4.71
CA LEU A 196 -10.59 -4.34 -5.67
C LEU A 196 -10.84 -3.51 -6.94
N ASN A 197 -12.00 -3.70 -7.57
CA ASN A 197 -12.35 -3.00 -8.81
C ASN A 197 -12.31 -1.48 -8.62
N LEU A 198 -12.94 -0.96 -7.57
CA LEU A 198 -12.96 0.45 -7.26
C LEU A 198 -11.54 1.00 -7.02
N PHE A 199 -10.73 0.31 -6.24
CA PHE A 199 -9.41 0.80 -5.86
C PHE A 199 -8.42 0.78 -7.04
N VAL A 200 -8.46 -0.25 -7.89
CA VAL A 200 -7.67 -0.31 -9.12
C VAL A 200 -8.09 0.78 -10.11
N SER A 201 -9.39 0.92 -10.39
CA SER A 201 -9.91 1.95 -11.30
C SER A 201 -9.60 3.37 -10.81
N GLU A 202 -9.79 3.64 -9.51
CA GLU A 202 -9.42 4.92 -8.90
C GLU A 202 -7.94 5.24 -9.09
N SER A 203 -7.09 4.25 -8.88
CA SER A 203 -5.63 4.37 -9.00
C SER A 203 -5.20 4.59 -10.45
N ALA A 204 -5.85 3.92 -11.40
CA ALA A 204 -5.61 4.12 -12.83
C ALA A 204 -6.02 5.53 -13.28
N ILE A 205 -7.19 6.02 -12.89
CA ILE A 205 -7.64 7.38 -13.17
C ILE A 205 -6.63 8.41 -12.63
N LYS A 206 -6.18 8.24 -11.38
CA LYS A 206 -5.16 9.12 -10.77
C LYS A 206 -3.83 9.09 -11.53
N ALA A 207 -3.37 7.90 -11.93
CA ALA A 207 -2.13 7.71 -12.68
C ALA A 207 -2.19 8.40 -14.05
N LEU A 208 -3.27 8.21 -14.81
CA LEU A 208 -3.51 8.84 -16.12
C LEU A 208 -3.56 10.37 -16.01
N GLY A 209 -4.15 10.91 -14.95
CA GLY A 209 -4.10 12.34 -14.65
C GLY A 209 -2.68 12.86 -14.36
N LEU A 210 -1.85 12.05 -13.72
CA LEU A 210 -0.43 12.38 -13.51
C LEU A 210 0.37 12.36 -14.82
N LEU A 211 0.07 11.44 -15.73
CA LEU A 211 0.66 11.36 -17.06
C LEU A 211 0.17 12.46 -18.01
N LYS A 212 -0.94 13.12 -17.70
CA LYS A 212 -1.67 14.01 -18.63
C LYS A 212 -2.09 13.30 -19.93
N CYS A 213 -2.53 12.03 -19.80
CA CYS A 213 -2.90 11.19 -20.93
C CYS A 213 -4.23 11.63 -21.55
N LYS A 214 -4.19 12.37 -22.66
CA LYS A 214 -5.38 12.85 -23.36
C LYS A 214 -6.25 11.72 -23.92
N LYS A 215 -5.63 10.61 -24.34
CA LYS A 215 -6.35 9.43 -24.84
C LYS A 215 -7.28 8.81 -23.79
N ALA A 216 -7.01 9.03 -22.50
CA ALA A 216 -7.81 8.50 -21.41
C ALA A 216 -9.10 9.31 -21.13
N ILE A 217 -9.24 10.51 -21.68
CA ILE A 217 -10.41 11.37 -21.41
C ILE A 217 -11.73 10.64 -21.69
N PRO A 218 -11.96 9.99 -22.86
CA PRO A 218 -13.25 9.35 -23.15
C PRO A 218 -13.62 8.23 -22.16
N VAL A 219 -12.65 7.47 -21.66
CA VAL A 219 -12.92 6.42 -20.68
C VAL A 219 -13.16 6.98 -19.28
N ILE A 220 -12.48 8.06 -18.91
CA ILE A 220 -12.66 8.73 -17.62
C ILE A 220 -14.00 9.50 -17.58
N GLU A 221 -14.47 10.08 -18.70
CA GLU A 221 -15.74 10.81 -18.80
C GLU A 221 -16.95 9.95 -18.40
N LYS A 222 -16.91 8.64 -18.59
CA LYS A 222 -17.94 7.71 -18.13
C LYS A 222 -18.25 7.88 -16.63
N TYR A 223 -17.23 8.22 -15.84
CA TYR A 223 -17.36 8.41 -14.39
C TYR A 223 -17.92 9.80 -13.99
N LEU A 224 -18.17 10.68 -14.92
CA LEU A 224 -19.00 11.88 -14.69
C LEU A 224 -20.48 11.49 -14.57
N HIS A 225 -20.87 10.39 -15.22
CA HIS A 225 -22.22 9.82 -15.24
C HIS A 225 -22.20 8.36 -14.73
N PRO A 226 -21.81 8.11 -13.48
CA PRO A 226 -21.58 6.75 -12.96
C PRO A 226 -22.85 5.90 -12.86
N GLU A 227 -24.04 6.50 -13.02
CA GLU A 227 -25.33 5.82 -13.14
C GLU A 227 -25.42 4.90 -14.36
N ILE A 228 -24.61 5.15 -15.40
CA ILE A 228 -24.54 4.31 -16.62
C ILE A 228 -23.58 3.11 -16.46
N LEU A 229 -22.95 2.96 -15.32
CA LEU A 229 -22.01 1.86 -15.00
C LEU A 229 -22.69 0.81 -14.10
N PRO A 230 -23.64 -0.01 -14.63
CA PRO A 230 -24.34 -0.98 -13.81
C PRO A 230 -23.34 -2.00 -13.22
N GLY A 231 -23.55 -2.36 -11.96
CA GLY A 231 -22.71 -3.36 -11.27
C GLY A 231 -21.31 -2.88 -10.86
N PHE A 232 -20.88 -1.68 -11.22
CA PHE A 232 -19.56 -1.16 -10.85
C PHE A 232 -19.50 -0.74 -9.38
N PHE A 233 -20.56 -0.13 -8.86
CA PHE A 233 -20.62 0.31 -7.48
C PHE A 233 -21.42 -0.66 -6.62
N PRO A 234 -21.07 -0.83 -5.34
CA PRO A 234 -21.82 -1.68 -4.43
C PRO A 234 -23.28 -1.22 -4.31
N ASN A 235 -24.20 -2.18 -4.16
CA ASN A 235 -25.62 -1.86 -3.95
C ASN A 235 -25.96 -1.76 -2.46
N ASP A 236 -25.25 -0.88 -1.75
CA ASP A 236 -25.43 -0.65 -0.32
C ASP A 236 -25.45 0.85 0.02
N LYS A 237 -25.51 1.18 1.33
CA LYS A 237 -25.54 2.56 1.82
C LYS A 237 -24.33 3.42 1.37
N ARG A 238 -23.21 2.82 0.99
CA ARG A 238 -21.98 3.48 0.55
C ARG A 238 -21.99 3.85 -0.93
N ARG A 239 -22.91 3.26 -1.72
CA ARG A 239 -23.00 3.49 -3.17
C ARG A 239 -22.97 4.98 -3.53
N LYS A 240 -23.76 5.79 -2.80
CA LYS A 240 -23.87 7.22 -3.05
C LYS A 240 -22.54 7.97 -2.80
N SER A 241 -21.79 7.55 -1.80
CA SER A 241 -20.46 8.10 -1.51
C SER A 241 -19.48 7.79 -2.64
N TYR A 242 -19.36 6.51 -3.02
CA TYR A 242 -18.47 6.09 -4.11
C TYR A 242 -18.78 6.80 -5.44
N ILE A 243 -20.07 6.90 -5.80
CA ILE A 243 -20.50 7.62 -7.00
C ILE A 243 -20.01 9.08 -6.95
N THR A 244 -20.18 9.75 -5.81
CA THR A 244 -19.75 11.13 -5.63
C THR A 244 -18.22 11.28 -5.71
N GLU A 245 -17.50 10.38 -5.09
CA GLU A 245 -16.03 10.35 -5.08
C GLU A 245 -15.47 10.14 -6.49
N PHE A 246 -15.98 9.15 -7.23
CA PHE A 246 -15.55 8.88 -8.60
C PHE A 246 -15.89 10.02 -9.57
N ARG A 247 -17.07 10.62 -9.44
CA ARG A 247 -17.45 11.80 -10.24
C ARG A 247 -16.49 12.98 -9.99
N ASN A 248 -16.17 13.25 -8.74
CA ASN A 248 -15.21 14.30 -8.38
C ASN A 248 -13.79 13.98 -8.85
N LEU A 249 -13.38 12.73 -8.75
CA LEU A 249 -12.08 12.27 -9.23
C LEU A 249 -11.98 12.45 -10.75
N ALA A 250 -12.98 11.98 -11.51
CA ALA A 250 -13.01 12.11 -12.96
C ALA A 250 -12.89 13.58 -13.40
N ARG A 251 -13.73 14.46 -12.82
CA ARG A 251 -13.68 15.90 -13.10
C ARG A 251 -12.29 16.49 -12.87
N LYS A 252 -11.73 16.30 -11.68
CA LYS A 252 -10.39 16.81 -11.33
C LYS A 252 -9.30 16.26 -12.23
N THR A 253 -9.43 15.00 -12.64
CA THR A 253 -8.45 14.35 -13.51
C THR A 253 -8.50 14.90 -14.92
N ILE A 254 -9.69 15.05 -15.51
CA ILE A 254 -9.89 15.68 -16.84
C ILE A 254 -9.36 17.12 -16.85
N GLU A 255 -9.68 17.91 -15.83
CA GLU A 255 -9.13 19.26 -15.67
C GLU A 255 -7.61 19.26 -15.65
N ARG A 256 -7.00 18.30 -14.92
CA ARG A 256 -5.54 18.16 -14.84
C ARG A 256 -4.90 17.77 -16.16
N ILE A 257 -5.56 16.89 -16.94
CA ILE A 257 -5.08 16.46 -18.26
C ILE A 257 -5.10 17.64 -19.24
N ASN A 258 -6.10 18.50 -19.14
CA ASN A 258 -6.30 19.64 -20.04
C ASN A 258 -5.42 20.87 -19.72
N ARG A 259 -4.80 20.91 -18.56
CA ARG A 259 -3.78 21.92 -18.17
C ARG A 259 -2.40 21.56 -18.67
#